data_c0b464e755e51ac0d0113db0cdb03720
#
_entry.id   c0b464e755e51ac0d0113db0cdb03720
#
_cell.length_a   1.000
_cell.length_b   1.000
_cell.length_c   1.000
_cell.angle_alpha   90.00
_cell.angle_beta   90.00
_cell.angle_gamma   90.00
#
_symmetry.space_group_name_H-M   'P 1'
#
loop_
_entity.id
_entity.type
_entity.pdbx_description
1 polymer ?
#
loop_
_entity_poly.entity_id
_entity_poly.type
_entity_poly.pdbx_seq_one_letter_code
_entity_poly.pdbx_strand_id
1 'polypeptide(L)'
;MENISGSKKRVIYTEELSKSFKSGNVEQQVLKNIGLEIYRGDFTVIMGNSGSGKSTLLYALSGMDRPSMGAVTYEDADGDKTRITGFDNDRLAVFRRDHVGFVFQQNYLNDSMSALDNVMVVGLLKTGDRRDVAERAKELLQRVEIGEDDFNKFPTQMSGGMQQRVAVVRGVINSPEVLFADEPTGALNSQNTENVLNILSDLNAQGQSIVMVTHTLAAAERGNRIIYLADGVISDEVYLGPYTGGYKDENNPERENAVKRHNKLKSFLQDMGW
;
A
#
# COMPACT_ATOMS: atom_id res chain seq x y z
N MET A 1 12.04 22.59 -7.61
CA MET A 1 10.84 21.83 -7.25
C MET A 1 9.80 22.10 -8.34
N GLU A 2 9.57 21.16 -9.23
CA GLU A 2 8.46 21.27 -10.19
C GLU A 2 7.15 21.14 -9.40
N ASN A 3 6.28 22.11 -9.56
CA ASN A 3 5.01 22.21 -8.84
C ASN A 3 4.02 21.16 -9.41
N ILE A 4 4.10 19.91 -8.94
CA ILE A 4 3.32 18.74 -9.43
C ILE A 4 1.86 18.79 -8.95
N SER A 5 1.53 19.68 -8.00
CA SER A 5 0.22 19.72 -7.31
C SER A 5 -0.93 20.34 -8.12
N GLY A 6 -0.68 20.89 -9.32
CA GLY A 6 -1.67 21.75 -10.00
C GLY A 6 -2.90 21.07 -10.60
N SER A 7 -2.97 19.74 -10.69
CA SER A 7 -4.13 19.05 -11.29
C SER A 7 -4.54 17.72 -10.66
N LYS A 8 -3.77 17.17 -9.72
CA LYS A 8 -4.08 15.87 -9.11
C LYS A 8 -5.02 16.02 -7.92
N LYS A 9 -6.10 15.23 -7.89
CA LYS A 9 -7.01 15.16 -6.74
C LYS A 9 -6.33 14.41 -5.60
N ARG A 10 -6.34 14.98 -4.40
CA ARG A 10 -5.86 14.31 -3.18
C ARG A 10 -6.84 13.20 -2.80
N VAL A 11 -6.33 12.20 -2.11
CA VAL A 11 -7.15 11.18 -1.42
C VAL A 11 -6.89 11.20 0.08
N ILE A 12 -5.66 11.54 0.51
CA ILE A 12 -5.30 11.70 1.93
C ILE A 12 -4.40 12.91 2.06
N TYR A 13 -4.57 13.65 3.16
CA TYR A 13 -3.54 14.61 3.60
C TYR A 13 -3.40 14.59 5.12
N THR A 14 -2.22 14.99 5.58
CA THR A 14 -1.91 15.09 7.01
C THR A 14 -1.51 16.50 7.39
N GLU A 15 -1.84 16.87 8.62
CA GLU A 15 -1.48 18.17 9.21
C GLU A 15 -0.77 17.90 10.53
N GLU A 16 0.51 18.30 10.63
CA GLU A 16 1.33 18.21 11.84
C GLU A 16 1.33 16.80 12.49
N LEU A 17 1.28 15.76 11.65
CA LEU A 17 1.15 14.38 12.11
C LEU A 17 2.39 13.96 12.91
N SER A 18 2.18 13.62 14.19
CA SER A 18 3.24 13.14 15.07
C SER A 18 2.81 11.88 15.82
N LYS A 19 3.79 10.99 16.06
CA LYS A 19 3.56 9.77 16.83
C LYS A 19 4.68 9.53 17.82
N SER A 20 4.30 9.35 19.07
CA SER A 20 5.19 8.94 20.16
C SER A 20 4.72 7.61 20.76
N PHE A 21 5.67 6.79 21.18
CA PHE A 21 5.42 5.58 21.97
C PHE A 21 6.03 5.77 23.36
N LYS A 22 5.31 5.31 24.40
CA LYS A 22 5.77 5.34 25.79
C LYS A 22 6.15 3.92 26.24
N SER A 23 7.36 3.76 26.74
CA SER A 23 7.82 2.54 27.38
C SER A 23 8.38 2.90 28.77
N GLY A 24 7.58 2.65 29.80
CA GLY A 24 7.89 3.12 31.16
C GLY A 24 7.98 4.64 31.21
N ASN A 25 9.13 5.16 31.65
CA ASN A 25 9.39 6.61 31.75
C ASN A 25 10.04 7.21 30.49
N VAL A 26 10.28 6.40 29.45
CA VAL A 26 10.89 6.89 28.20
C VAL A 26 9.79 7.10 27.17
N GLU A 27 9.77 8.31 26.60
CA GLU A 27 8.92 8.64 25.45
C GLU A 27 9.81 8.77 24.22
N GLN A 28 9.51 7.97 23.19
CA GLN A 28 10.22 8.00 21.91
C GLN A 28 9.29 8.55 20.84
N GLN A 29 9.62 9.72 20.31
CA GLN A 29 8.90 10.28 19.16
C GLN A 29 9.41 9.66 17.87
N VAL A 30 8.53 8.93 17.17
CA VAL A 30 8.84 8.18 15.94
C VAL A 30 8.46 8.99 14.70
N LEU A 31 7.36 9.75 14.73
CA LEU A 31 6.96 10.67 13.66
C LEU A 31 6.92 12.08 14.21
N LYS A 32 7.44 13.04 13.42
CA LYS A 32 7.68 14.42 13.85
C LYS A 32 7.07 15.40 12.86
N ASN A 33 5.89 15.94 13.18
CA ASN A 33 5.27 17.03 12.44
C ASN A 33 5.17 16.81 10.92
N ILE A 34 4.67 15.63 10.50
CA ILE A 34 4.60 15.25 9.09
C ILE A 34 3.39 15.93 8.42
N GLY A 35 3.67 16.75 7.41
CA GLY A 35 2.73 17.20 6.38
C GLY A 35 2.92 16.36 5.12
N LEU A 36 1.90 15.61 4.71
CA LEU A 36 1.96 14.71 3.58
C LEU A 36 0.64 14.76 2.80
N GLU A 37 0.73 14.74 1.49
CA GLU A 37 -0.43 14.55 0.61
C GLU A 37 -0.26 13.26 -0.20
N ILE A 38 -1.31 12.45 -0.29
CA ILE A 38 -1.40 11.28 -1.19
C ILE A 38 -2.44 11.60 -2.25
N TYR A 39 -2.10 11.31 -3.50
CA TYR A 39 -2.95 11.64 -4.63
C TYR A 39 -3.68 10.40 -5.17
N ARG A 40 -4.89 10.62 -5.66
CA ARG A 40 -5.76 9.59 -6.22
C ARG A 40 -5.13 8.98 -7.48
N GLY A 41 -5.11 7.65 -7.55
CA GLY A 41 -4.50 6.91 -8.65
C GLY A 41 -2.97 6.88 -8.65
N ASP A 42 -2.29 7.51 -7.67
CA ASP A 42 -0.84 7.41 -7.56
C ASP A 42 -0.42 6.10 -6.88
N PHE A 43 0.73 5.58 -7.29
CA PHE A 43 1.47 4.56 -6.57
C PHE A 43 2.60 5.26 -5.78
N THR A 44 2.30 5.66 -4.56
CA THR A 44 3.26 6.31 -3.67
C THR A 44 4.08 5.27 -2.92
N VAL A 45 5.40 5.37 -2.96
CA VAL A 45 6.30 4.51 -2.19
C VAL A 45 7.00 5.33 -1.11
N ILE A 46 7.01 4.81 0.12
CA ILE A 46 7.72 5.38 1.26
C ILE A 46 8.97 4.52 1.48
N MET A 47 10.14 5.13 1.31
CA MET A 47 11.45 4.54 1.57
C MET A 47 12.13 5.20 2.77
N GLY A 48 13.24 4.61 3.23
CA GLY A 48 14.05 5.13 4.33
C GLY A 48 14.69 4.00 5.13
N ASN A 49 15.60 4.33 6.01
CA ASN A 49 16.35 3.38 6.83
C ASN A 49 15.44 2.58 7.79
N SER A 50 15.91 1.43 8.26
CA SER A 50 15.22 0.69 9.30
C SER A 50 15.00 1.57 10.54
N GLY A 51 13.81 1.53 11.14
CA GLY A 51 13.48 2.35 12.29
C GLY A 51 13.12 3.81 12.00
N SER A 52 13.11 4.27 10.74
CA SER A 52 12.76 5.66 10.40
C SER A 52 11.28 6.02 10.61
N GLY A 53 10.40 5.04 10.90
CA GLY A 53 8.98 5.27 11.15
C GLY A 53 8.04 4.97 9.98
N LYS A 54 8.50 4.31 8.90
CA LYS A 54 7.71 4.02 7.69
C LYS A 54 6.40 3.28 7.96
N SER A 55 6.46 2.13 8.62
CA SER A 55 5.24 1.35 8.96
C SER A 55 4.36 2.12 9.94
N THR A 56 4.96 2.89 10.87
CA THR A 56 4.20 3.77 11.77
C THR A 56 3.42 4.84 10.99
N LEU A 57 4.04 5.45 9.98
CA LEU A 57 3.37 6.41 9.09
C LEU A 57 2.25 5.73 8.30
N LEU A 58 2.52 4.54 7.72
CA LEU A 58 1.53 3.76 7.00
C LEU A 58 0.30 3.43 7.86
N TYR A 59 0.53 2.98 9.12
CA TYR A 59 -0.55 2.65 10.06
C TYR A 59 -1.33 3.89 10.52
N ALA A 60 -0.66 5.03 10.69
CA ALA A 60 -1.34 6.28 11.01
C ALA A 60 -2.24 6.74 9.85
N LEU A 61 -1.73 6.70 8.61
CA LEU A 61 -2.49 7.08 7.41
C LEU A 61 -3.72 6.19 7.20
N SER A 62 -3.59 4.88 7.43
CA SER A 62 -4.68 3.90 7.26
C SER A 62 -5.69 3.86 8.41
N GLY A 63 -5.45 4.58 9.50
CA GLY A 63 -6.26 4.51 10.71
C GLY A 63 -6.13 3.18 11.48
N MET A 64 -5.07 2.40 11.22
CA MET A 64 -4.76 1.20 12.02
C MET A 64 -4.13 1.56 13.37
N ASP A 65 -3.35 2.65 13.41
CA ASP A 65 -2.85 3.24 14.64
C ASP A 65 -3.22 4.73 14.67
N ARG A 66 -3.37 5.28 15.87
CA ARG A 66 -3.71 6.69 16.06
C ARG A 66 -2.45 7.53 16.22
N PRO A 67 -2.34 8.67 15.53
CA PRO A 67 -1.28 9.62 15.82
C PRO A 67 -1.41 10.15 17.26
N SER A 68 -0.29 10.57 17.83
CA SER A 68 -0.28 11.25 19.14
C SER A 68 -0.70 12.71 19.02
N MET A 69 -0.40 13.35 17.88
CA MET A 69 -0.76 14.73 17.54
C MET A 69 -1.03 14.87 16.05
N GLY A 70 -1.71 15.94 15.68
CA GLY A 70 -2.00 16.27 14.29
C GLY A 70 -3.25 15.56 13.74
N ALA A 71 -3.39 15.54 12.43
CA ALA A 71 -4.59 15.04 11.77
C ALA A 71 -4.26 14.20 10.52
N VAL A 72 -5.14 13.23 10.27
CA VAL A 72 -5.25 12.51 8.99
C VAL A 72 -6.65 12.75 8.44
N THR A 73 -6.73 13.27 7.23
CA THR A 73 -7.99 13.58 6.55
C THR A 73 -8.02 12.89 5.20
N TYR A 74 -9.10 12.20 4.92
CA TYR A 74 -9.44 11.65 3.61
C TYR A 74 -10.31 12.64 2.83
N GLU A 75 -10.09 12.70 1.53
CA GLU A 75 -10.89 13.52 0.61
C GLU A 75 -11.43 12.61 -0.49
N ASP A 76 -12.75 12.50 -0.61
CA ASP A 76 -13.38 11.65 -1.61
C ASP A 76 -13.33 12.25 -3.03
N ALA A 77 -13.96 11.59 -4.00
CA ALA A 77 -13.94 12.04 -5.40
C ALA A 77 -14.69 13.34 -5.61
N ASP A 78 -15.66 13.64 -4.75
CA ASP A 78 -16.52 14.85 -4.80
C ASP A 78 -15.89 16.02 -4.03
N GLY A 79 -14.83 15.76 -3.25
CA GLY A 79 -14.08 16.74 -2.45
C GLY A 79 -14.56 16.85 -1.01
N ASP A 80 -15.44 15.95 -0.58
CA ASP A 80 -15.87 15.88 0.80
C ASP A 80 -14.76 15.33 1.70
N LYS A 81 -14.59 15.95 2.88
CA LYS A 81 -13.46 15.70 3.77
C LYS A 81 -13.87 14.96 5.02
N THR A 82 -13.20 13.87 5.30
CA THR A 82 -13.39 13.04 6.48
C THR A 82 -12.12 12.98 7.33
N ARG A 83 -12.09 13.67 8.46
CA ARG A 83 -10.99 13.63 9.42
C ARG A 83 -11.13 12.40 10.30
N ILE A 84 -10.26 11.40 10.12
CA ILE A 84 -10.34 10.12 10.83
C ILE A 84 -9.71 10.11 12.23
N THR A 85 -8.83 11.05 12.53
CA THR A 85 -8.12 11.12 13.83
C THR A 85 -9.03 11.33 15.03
N GLY A 86 -10.24 11.87 14.82
CA GLY A 86 -11.25 12.05 15.87
C GLY A 86 -12.23 10.88 16.05
N PHE A 87 -12.11 9.82 15.24
CA PHE A 87 -13.03 8.70 15.30
C PHE A 87 -12.74 7.79 16.52
N ASP A 88 -13.80 7.26 17.12
CA ASP A 88 -13.68 6.12 18.04
C ASP A 88 -13.32 4.82 17.30
N ASN A 89 -13.17 3.73 18.03
CA ASN A 89 -12.75 2.45 17.43
C ASN A 89 -13.78 1.89 16.45
N ASP A 90 -15.06 2.04 16.74
CA ASP A 90 -16.14 1.49 15.92
C ASP A 90 -16.25 2.27 14.60
N ARG A 91 -16.19 3.59 14.66
CA ARG A 91 -16.15 4.43 13.45
C ARG A 91 -14.91 4.19 12.61
N LEU A 92 -13.73 4.01 13.23
CA LEU A 92 -12.51 3.62 12.51
C LEU A 92 -12.63 2.25 11.86
N ALA A 93 -13.26 1.27 12.52
CA ALA A 93 -13.47 -0.06 11.95
C ALA A 93 -14.36 -0.01 10.70
N VAL A 94 -15.47 0.73 10.78
CA VAL A 94 -16.37 0.97 9.64
C VAL A 94 -15.64 1.71 8.53
N PHE A 95 -14.90 2.78 8.86
CA PHE A 95 -14.13 3.55 7.88
C PHE A 95 -13.10 2.66 7.16
N ARG A 96 -12.30 1.87 7.89
CA ARG A 96 -11.33 0.95 7.26
C ARG A 96 -12.00 -0.07 6.36
N ARG A 97 -13.12 -0.65 6.78
CA ARG A 97 -13.89 -1.60 5.97
C ARG A 97 -14.25 -1.03 4.59
N ASP A 98 -14.62 0.26 4.55
CA ASP A 98 -15.19 0.87 3.37
C ASP A 98 -14.15 1.56 2.48
N HIS A 99 -13.06 2.11 3.07
CA HIS A 99 -12.12 2.99 2.37
C HIS A 99 -10.69 2.46 2.28
N VAL A 100 -10.32 1.46 3.12
CA VAL A 100 -8.92 1.02 3.26
C VAL A 100 -8.76 -0.44 2.92
N GLY A 101 -7.84 -0.73 2.00
CA GLY A 101 -7.30 -2.08 1.80
C GLY A 101 -5.93 -2.20 2.44
N PHE A 102 -5.55 -3.41 2.87
CA PHE A 102 -4.25 -3.61 3.48
C PHE A 102 -3.58 -4.93 3.04
N VAL A 103 -2.30 -4.85 2.70
CA VAL A 103 -1.42 -5.99 2.41
C VAL A 103 -0.22 -5.91 3.34
N PHE A 104 -0.03 -6.92 4.16
CA PHE A 104 1.08 -6.99 5.12
C PHE A 104 2.25 -7.80 4.56
N GLN A 105 3.42 -7.64 5.15
CA GLN A 105 4.59 -8.46 4.89
C GLN A 105 4.32 -9.95 5.18
N GLN A 106 3.69 -10.22 6.33
CA GLN A 106 3.10 -11.53 6.61
C GLN A 106 1.66 -11.49 6.12
N ASN A 107 1.26 -12.48 5.34
CA ASN A 107 -0.05 -12.47 4.68
C ASN A 107 -1.25 -12.46 5.66
N TYR A 108 -1.07 -12.95 6.90
CA TYR A 108 -2.11 -13.07 7.94
C TYR A 108 -3.39 -13.73 7.42
N LEU A 109 -3.26 -14.77 6.60
CA LEU A 109 -4.39 -15.61 6.24
C LEU A 109 -4.79 -16.47 7.45
N ASN A 110 -6.08 -16.72 7.58
CA ASN A 110 -6.58 -17.64 8.58
C ASN A 110 -6.37 -19.09 8.10
N ASP A 111 -5.55 -19.86 8.81
CA ASP A 111 -5.19 -21.24 8.46
C ASP A 111 -6.39 -22.21 8.46
N SER A 112 -7.48 -21.84 9.13
CA SER A 112 -8.72 -22.62 9.19
C SER A 112 -9.72 -22.26 8.08
N MET A 113 -9.34 -21.38 7.16
CA MET A 113 -10.17 -20.92 6.04
C MET A 113 -9.47 -21.22 4.71
N SER A 114 -10.24 -21.55 3.68
CA SER A 114 -9.73 -21.69 2.32
C SER A 114 -9.25 -20.35 1.73
N ALA A 115 -8.57 -20.39 0.58
CA ALA A 115 -8.21 -19.18 -0.16
C ALA A 115 -9.43 -18.29 -0.43
N LEU A 116 -10.50 -18.88 -0.91
CA LEU A 116 -11.76 -18.18 -1.19
C LEU A 116 -12.38 -17.61 0.08
N ASP A 117 -12.47 -18.41 1.17
CA ASP A 117 -13.06 -17.94 2.42
C ASP A 117 -12.29 -16.80 3.07
N ASN A 118 -10.95 -16.80 2.99
CA ASN A 118 -10.10 -15.70 3.47
C ASN A 118 -10.40 -14.37 2.77
N VAL A 119 -10.81 -14.41 1.51
CA VAL A 119 -11.24 -13.21 0.76
C VAL A 119 -12.69 -12.87 1.09
N MET A 120 -13.57 -13.87 1.06
CA MET A 120 -15.01 -13.68 1.26
C MET A 120 -15.36 -13.09 2.62
N VAL A 121 -14.67 -13.48 3.69
CA VAL A 121 -14.95 -12.98 5.04
C VAL A 121 -14.84 -11.46 5.12
N VAL A 122 -13.87 -10.86 4.40
CA VAL A 122 -13.71 -9.41 4.34
C VAL A 122 -14.77 -8.75 3.44
N GLY A 123 -15.08 -9.36 2.30
CA GLY A 123 -16.15 -8.88 1.41
C GLY A 123 -17.51 -8.82 2.10
N LEU A 124 -17.84 -9.84 2.89
CA LEU A 124 -19.08 -9.93 3.63
C LEU A 124 -19.25 -8.89 4.75
N LEU A 125 -18.15 -8.27 5.21
CA LEU A 125 -18.24 -7.17 6.16
C LEU A 125 -18.90 -5.91 5.55
N LYS A 126 -18.75 -5.71 4.23
CA LYS A 126 -19.30 -4.53 3.52
C LYS A 126 -20.72 -4.78 2.99
N THR A 127 -20.94 -5.95 2.41
CA THR A 127 -22.24 -6.35 1.88
C THR A 127 -22.61 -7.73 2.42
N GLY A 128 -23.86 -7.93 2.83
CA GLY A 128 -24.35 -9.23 3.31
C GLY A 128 -24.63 -10.24 2.18
N ASP A 129 -24.50 -9.86 0.91
CA ASP A 129 -24.78 -10.76 -0.21
C ASP A 129 -23.61 -11.71 -0.45
N ARG A 130 -23.80 -12.95 0.03
CA ARG A 130 -22.81 -14.02 -0.07
C ARG A 130 -22.52 -14.42 -1.52
N ARG A 131 -23.53 -14.34 -2.39
CA ARG A 131 -23.38 -14.78 -3.78
C ARG A 131 -22.53 -13.79 -4.57
N ASP A 132 -22.86 -12.52 -4.49
CA ASP A 132 -22.12 -11.45 -5.17
C ASP A 132 -20.66 -11.38 -4.70
N VAL A 133 -20.46 -11.52 -3.37
CA VAL A 133 -19.09 -11.56 -2.80
C VAL A 133 -18.32 -12.77 -3.30
N ALA A 134 -18.94 -13.96 -3.39
CA ALA A 134 -18.29 -15.16 -3.87
C ALA A 134 -17.89 -15.06 -5.35
N GLU A 135 -18.78 -14.56 -6.21
CA GLU A 135 -18.51 -14.36 -7.63
C GLU A 135 -17.34 -13.36 -7.82
N ARG A 136 -17.40 -12.23 -7.14
CA ARG A 136 -16.33 -11.22 -7.16
C ARG A 136 -15.00 -11.76 -6.63
N ALA A 137 -15.02 -12.51 -5.52
CA ALA A 137 -13.81 -13.08 -4.95
C ALA A 137 -13.13 -14.08 -5.91
N LYS A 138 -13.91 -14.93 -6.57
CA LYS A 138 -13.41 -15.87 -7.58
C LYS A 138 -12.79 -15.15 -8.77
N GLU A 139 -13.48 -14.13 -9.29
CA GLU A 139 -12.98 -13.31 -10.40
C GLU A 139 -11.64 -12.65 -10.05
N LEU A 140 -11.52 -12.04 -8.86
CA LEU A 140 -10.29 -11.40 -8.43
C LEU A 140 -9.16 -12.41 -8.17
N LEU A 141 -9.46 -13.60 -7.60
CA LEU A 141 -8.49 -14.68 -7.41
C LEU A 141 -7.95 -15.17 -8.76
N GLN A 142 -8.81 -15.37 -9.76
CA GLN A 142 -8.38 -15.78 -11.10
C GLN A 142 -7.47 -14.74 -11.75
N ARG A 143 -7.74 -13.45 -11.57
CA ARG A 143 -6.87 -12.35 -12.09
C ARG A 143 -5.46 -12.38 -11.51
N VAL A 144 -5.27 -12.95 -10.33
CA VAL A 144 -3.96 -13.11 -9.69
C VAL A 144 -3.42 -14.54 -9.82
N GLU A 145 -3.87 -15.28 -10.81
CA GLU A 145 -3.42 -16.66 -11.12
C GLU A 145 -3.67 -17.66 -9.97
N ILE A 146 -4.74 -17.49 -9.23
CA ILE A 146 -5.29 -18.49 -8.30
C ILE A 146 -6.50 -19.10 -9.01
N GLY A 147 -6.32 -20.30 -9.55
CA GLY A 147 -7.35 -20.99 -10.34
C GLY A 147 -8.42 -21.67 -9.47
N GLU A 148 -9.45 -22.25 -10.12
CA GLU A 148 -10.58 -22.89 -9.44
C GLU A 148 -10.13 -24.06 -8.55
N ASP A 149 -9.11 -24.81 -8.96
CA ASP A 149 -8.54 -25.92 -8.19
C ASP A 149 -7.87 -25.45 -6.87
N ASP A 150 -7.54 -24.17 -6.80
CA ASP A 150 -6.86 -23.56 -5.66
C ASP A 150 -7.82 -22.85 -4.70
N PHE A 151 -9.07 -22.56 -5.09
CA PHE A 151 -10.02 -21.81 -4.27
C PHE A 151 -10.27 -22.43 -2.91
N ASN A 152 -10.30 -23.76 -2.85
CA ASN A 152 -10.58 -24.53 -1.64
C ASN A 152 -9.32 -24.94 -0.87
N LYS A 153 -8.11 -24.58 -1.36
CA LYS A 153 -6.86 -24.83 -0.64
C LYS A 153 -6.75 -23.97 0.60
N PHE A 154 -6.29 -24.58 1.68
CA PHE A 154 -5.95 -23.89 2.92
C PHE A 154 -4.54 -23.27 2.81
N PRO A 155 -4.19 -22.24 3.60
CA PRO A 155 -2.86 -21.61 3.57
C PRO A 155 -1.70 -22.61 3.63
N THR A 156 -1.79 -23.65 4.43
CA THR A 156 -0.78 -24.72 4.55
C THR A 156 -0.55 -25.53 3.26
N GLN A 157 -1.49 -25.48 2.32
CA GLN A 157 -1.44 -26.17 1.02
C GLN A 157 -0.97 -25.25 -0.11
N MET A 158 -0.70 -23.96 0.18
CA MET A 158 -0.32 -22.93 -0.78
C MET A 158 1.14 -22.53 -0.59
N SER A 159 1.82 -22.18 -1.70
CA SER A 159 3.13 -21.52 -1.63
C SER A 159 3.01 -20.11 -1.00
N GLY A 160 4.10 -19.57 -0.43
CA GLY A 160 4.11 -18.23 0.12
C GLY A 160 3.69 -17.15 -0.89
N GLY A 161 4.06 -17.31 -2.16
CA GLY A 161 3.62 -16.41 -3.24
C GLY A 161 2.11 -16.50 -3.52
N MET A 162 1.53 -17.70 -3.49
CA MET A 162 0.07 -17.88 -3.60
C MET A 162 -0.65 -17.22 -2.43
N GLN A 163 -0.17 -17.46 -1.20
CA GLN A 163 -0.74 -16.85 0.00
C GLN A 163 -0.71 -15.32 -0.08
N GLN A 164 0.38 -14.73 -0.56
CA GLN A 164 0.49 -13.29 -0.69
C GLN A 164 -0.44 -12.74 -1.77
N ARG A 165 -0.63 -13.45 -2.90
CA ARG A 165 -1.61 -13.07 -3.92
C ARG A 165 -3.05 -13.12 -3.38
N VAL A 166 -3.39 -14.12 -2.58
CA VAL A 166 -4.68 -14.18 -1.87
C VAL A 166 -4.82 -13.00 -0.90
N ALA A 167 -3.75 -12.62 -0.17
CA ALA A 167 -3.77 -11.47 0.74
C ALA A 167 -3.96 -10.14 -0.02
N VAL A 168 -3.39 -9.99 -1.23
CA VAL A 168 -3.67 -8.82 -2.09
C VAL A 168 -5.13 -8.77 -2.49
N VAL A 169 -5.71 -9.89 -2.95
CA VAL A 169 -7.14 -9.96 -3.31
C VAL A 169 -8.04 -9.63 -2.12
N ARG A 170 -7.72 -10.16 -0.93
CA ARG A 170 -8.41 -9.82 0.31
C ARG A 170 -8.37 -8.32 0.59
N GLY A 171 -7.24 -7.66 0.30
CA GLY A 171 -7.07 -6.21 0.47
C GLY A 171 -7.94 -5.37 -0.47
N VAL A 172 -8.28 -5.88 -1.66
CA VAL A 172 -9.02 -5.10 -2.68
C VAL A 172 -10.47 -5.53 -2.87
N ILE A 173 -10.95 -6.58 -2.19
CA ILE A 173 -12.30 -7.14 -2.39
C ILE A 173 -13.41 -6.09 -2.22
N ASN A 174 -13.23 -5.16 -1.30
CA ASN A 174 -14.20 -4.10 -0.99
C ASN A 174 -14.03 -2.83 -1.86
N SER A 175 -13.17 -2.85 -2.88
CA SER A 175 -12.83 -1.66 -3.70
C SER A 175 -12.44 -0.47 -2.83
N PRO A 176 -11.37 -0.56 -2.04
CA PRO A 176 -10.94 0.53 -1.18
C PRO A 176 -10.46 1.74 -1.99
N GLU A 177 -10.56 2.94 -1.42
CA GLU A 177 -10.00 4.15 -2.02
C GLU A 177 -8.48 4.11 -2.08
N VAL A 178 -7.85 3.52 -1.04
CA VAL A 178 -6.41 3.37 -0.95
C VAL A 178 -6.05 1.95 -0.48
N LEU A 179 -5.14 1.32 -1.21
CA LEU A 179 -4.49 0.08 -0.81
C LEU A 179 -3.15 0.41 -0.15
N PHE A 180 -3.01 0.06 1.11
CA PHE A 180 -1.75 0.15 1.86
C PHE A 180 -1.00 -1.17 1.78
N ALA A 181 0.31 -1.12 1.59
CA ALA A 181 1.16 -2.30 1.49
C ALA A 181 2.43 -2.11 2.34
N ASP A 182 2.55 -2.87 3.42
CA ASP A 182 3.71 -2.83 4.31
C ASP A 182 4.66 -3.98 3.95
N GLU A 183 5.75 -3.67 3.24
CA GLU A 183 6.74 -4.63 2.74
C GLU A 183 6.13 -5.90 2.09
N PRO A 184 5.22 -5.78 1.12
CA PRO A 184 4.37 -6.88 0.66
C PRO A 184 5.14 -8.05 0.01
N THR A 185 6.44 -7.88 -0.22
CA THR A 185 7.32 -8.88 -0.85
C THR A 185 8.48 -9.32 0.03
N GLY A 186 8.58 -8.83 1.27
CA GLY A 186 9.74 -9.03 2.14
C GLY A 186 10.00 -10.49 2.55
N ALA A 187 9.00 -11.37 2.46
CA ALA A 187 9.11 -12.79 2.80
C ALA A 187 9.14 -13.73 1.56
N LEU A 188 9.25 -13.17 0.33
CA LEU A 188 9.11 -13.91 -0.92
C LEU A 188 10.46 -14.12 -1.63
N ASN A 189 10.57 -15.19 -2.41
CA ASN A 189 11.65 -15.35 -3.38
C ASN A 189 11.48 -14.39 -4.56
N SER A 190 12.52 -14.24 -5.39
CA SER A 190 12.56 -13.24 -6.48
C SER A 190 11.42 -13.38 -7.49
N GLN A 191 11.05 -14.62 -7.88
CA GLN A 191 9.96 -14.84 -8.84
C GLN A 191 8.59 -14.46 -8.26
N ASN A 192 8.30 -14.84 -7.02
CA ASN A 192 7.05 -14.47 -6.37
C ASN A 192 6.99 -12.96 -6.05
N THR A 193 8.14 -12.35 -5.75
CA THR A 193 8.26 -10.89 -5.59
C THR A 193 7.80 -10.17 -6.85
N GLU A 194 8.33 -10.58 -8.01
CA GLU A 194 7.98 -9.96 -9.29
C GLU A 194 6.49 -10.11 -9.61
N ASN A 195 5.92 -11.30 -9.38
CA ASN A 195 4.49 -11.55 -9.59
C ASN A 195 3.61 -10.64 -8.71
N VAL A 196 3.92 -10.50 -7.42
CA VAL A 196 3.15 -9.63 -6.52
C VAL A 196 3.29 -8.16 -6.92
N LEU A 197 4.50 -7.71 -7.28
CA LEU A 197 4.72 -6.35 -7.74
C LEU A 197 3.99 -6.04 -9.06
N ASN A 198 3.92 -7.01 -9.98
CA ASN A 198 3.15 -6.88 -11.22
C ASN A 198 1.65 -6.70 -10.91
N ILE A 199 1.08 -7.53 -10.02
CA ILE A 199 -0.31 -7.38 -9.60
C ILE A 199 -0.59 -5.99 -9.01
N LEU A 200 0.29 -5.47 -8.14
CA LEU A 200 0.14 -4.12 -7.59
C LEU A 200 0.23 -3.04 -8.68
N SER A 201 1.13 -3.22 -9.66
CA SER A 201 1.25 -2.29 -10.79
C SER A 201 0.01 -2.31 -11.68
N ASP A 202 -0.56 -3.49 -11.93
CA ASP A 202 -1.79 -3.66 -12.73
C ASP A 202 -3.01 -3.04 -12.02
N LEU A 203 -3.11 -3.21 -10.70
CA LEU A 203 -4.14 -2.54 -9.90
C LEU A 203 -4.01 -1.02 -9.99
N ASN A 204 -2.79 -0.49 -9.89
CA ASN A 204 -2.55 0.94 -10.01
C ASN A 204 -2.87 1.45 -11.43
N ALA A 205 -2.49 0.73 -12.48
CA ALA A 205 -2.84 1.07 -13.87
C ALA A 205 -4.37 1.12 -14.10
N GLN A 206 -5.15 0.37 -13.31
CA GLN A 206 -6.61 0.41 -13.30
C GLN A 206 -7.18 1.53 -12.40
N GLY A 207 -6.33 2.40 -11.84
CA GLY A 207 -6.73 3.56 -11.06
C GLY A 207 -6.71 3.39 -9.54
N GLN A 208 -6.29 2.22 -9.01
CA GLN A 208 -6.16 2.01 -7.58
C GLN A 208 -5.04 2.90 -7.02
N SER A 209 -5.36 3.74 -6.02
CA SER A 209 -4.35 4.46 -5.25
C SER A 209 -3.61 3.48 -4.33
N ILE A 210 -2.28 3.49 -4.37
CA ILE A 210 -1.44 2.58 -3.57
C ILE A 210 -0.46 3.40 -2.75
N VAL A 211 -0.32 3.06 -1.46
CA VAL A 211 0.77 3.54 -0.59
C VAL A 211 1.54 2.32 -0.11
N MET A 212 2.79 2.19 -0.54
CA MET A 212 3.64 1.04 -0.21
C MET A 212 4.87 1.48 0.59
N VAL A 213 5.18 0.74 1.63
CA VAL A 213 6.48 0.81 2.32
C VAL A 213 7.37 -0.30 1.79
N THR A 214 8.60 0.02 1.47
CA THR A 214 9.62 -0.95 1.07
C THR A 214 11.03 -0.44 1.35
N HIS A 215 11.97 -1.38 1.46
CA HIS A 215 13.40 -1.11 1.52
C HIS A 215 14.13 -1.64 0.28
N THR A 216 13.43 -2.11 -0.76
CA THR A 216 14.07 -2.64 -1.97
C THR A 216 13.88 -1.71 -3.16
N LEU A 217 14.94 -1.54 -3.96
CA LEU A 217 14.93 -0.74 -5.17
C LEU A 217 13.91 -1.26 -6.19
N ALA A 218 13.83 -2.59 -6.36
CA ALA A 218 12.94 -3.23 -7.31
C ALA A 218 11.45 -2.94 -7.03
N ALA A 219 11.07 -2.92 -5.75
CA ALA A 219 9.71 -2.55 -5.35
C ALA A 219 9.47 -1.05 -5.51
N ALA A 220 10.46 -0.21 -5.15
CA ALA A 220 10.35 1.23 -5.29
C ALA A 220 10.21 1.69 -6.75
N GLU A 221 10.81 0.99 -7.69
CA GLU A 221 10.65 1.25 -9.13
C GLU A 221 9.19 1.16 -9.62
N ARG A 222 8.31 0.48 -8.90
CA ARG A 222 6.88 0.40 -9.26
C ARG A 222 6.13 1.70 -8.96
N GLY A 223 6.62 2.49 -8.00
CA GLY A 223 6.00 3.76 -7.64
C GLY A 223 6.17 4.84 -8.69
N ASN A 224 5.16 5.68 -8.86
CA ASN A 224 5.30 6.92 -9.63
C ASN A 224 5.79 8.09 -8.78
N ARG A 225 5.66 8.01 -7.45
CA ARG A 225 6.16 8.98 -6.47
C ARG A 225 6.87 8.25 -5.34
N ILE A 226 8.08 8.68 -5.01
CA ILE A 226 8.90 8.12 -3.94
C ILE A 226 9.12 9.18 -2.89
N ILE A 227 8.82 8.86 -1.64
CA ILE A 227 9.01 9.71 -0.46
C ILE A 227 10.10 9.07 0.39
N TYR A 228 11.09 9.84 0.80
CA TYR A 228 12.14 9.35 1.70
C TYR A 228 11.90 9.85 3.13
N LEU A 229 11.70 8.90 4.05
CA LEU A 229 11.51 9.15 5.48
C LEU A 229 12.81 8.87 6.24
N ALA A 230 13.35 9.86 6.92
CA ALA A 230 14.52 9.73 7.79
C ALA A 230 14.21 10.34 9.17
N ASP A 231 14.57 9.66 10.23
CA ASP A 231 14.45 10.13 11.63
C ASP A 231 13.06 10.70 11.99
N GLY A 232 12.01 10.14 11.38
CA GLY A 232 10.63 10.51 11.63
C GLY A 232 10.14 11.75 10.90
N VAL A 233 10.89 12.28 9.93
CA VAL A 233 10.51 13.38 9.06
C VAL A 233 10.62 13.00 7.58
N ILE A 234 9.84 13.62 6.72
CA ILE A 234 10.02 13.51 5.26
C ILE A 234 11.24 14.36 4.89
N SER A 235 12.30 13.69 4.45
CA SER A 235 13.54 14.37 4.03
C SER A 235 13.42 14.98 2.64
N ASP A 236 12.89 14.20 1.68
CA ASP A 236 12.69 14.66 0.31
C ASP A 236 11.74 13.71 -0.43
N GLU A 237 11.34 14.09 -1.65
CA GLU A 237 10.51 13.27 -2.53
C GLU A 237 10.90 13.43 -3.99
N VAL A 238 10.65 12.38 -4.78
CA VAL A 238 10.86 12.42 -6.22
C VAL A 238 9.67 11.83 -6.96
N TYR A 239 9.25 12.50 -8.04
CA TYR A 239 8.24 12.00 -8.95
C TYR A 239 8.91 11.35 -10.17
N LEU A 240 8.62 10.07 -10.41
CA LEU A 240 9.21 9.27 -11.48
C LEU A 240 8.31 9.18 -12.73
N GLY A 241 7.05 9.58 -12.63
CA GLY A 241 6.04 9.33 -13.65
C GLY A 241 5.49 7.89 -13.60
N PRO A 242 4.55 7.53 -14.48
CA PRO A 242 3.96 6.19 -14.53
C PRO A 242 5.00 5.08 -14.69
N TYR A 243 4.74 3.91 -14.11
CA TYR A 243 5.57 2.74 -14.37
C TYR A 243 5.25 2.15 -15.76
N THR A 244 6.27 1.98 -16.58
CA THR A 244 6.16 1.55 -17.99
C THR A 244 6.90 0.23 -18.26
N GLY A 245 7.06 -0.59 -17.23
CA GLY A 245 7.81 -1.85 -17.31
C GLY A 245 9.24 -1.75 -16.79
N GLY A 246 9.89 -2.90 -16.65
CA GLY A 246 11.25 -3.01 -16.13
C GLY A 246 12.32 -2.55 -17.13
N TYR A 247 13.34 -1.85 -16.64
CA TYR A 247 14.47 -1.37 -17.47
C TYR A 247 15.39 -2.51 -17.96
N LYS A 248 15.34 -3.67 -17.30
CA LYS A 248 16.09 -4.87 -17.68
C LYS A 248 15.40 -5.72 -18.75
N ASP A 249 14.12 -5.49 -18.97
CA ASP A 249 13.36 -6.21 -19.99
C ASP A 249 13.72 -5.66 -21.37
N GLU A 250 14.42 -6.48 -22.17
CA GLU A 250 14.85 -6.13 -23.54
C GLU A 250 13.68 -5.99 -24.50
N ASN A 251 12.56 -6.62 -24.21
CA ASN A 251 11.33 -6.55 -25.01
C ASN A 251 10.39 -5.40 -24.59
N ASN A 252 10.74 -4.64 -23.55
CA ASN A 252 9.94 -3.51 -23.11
C ASN A 252 9.99 -2.37 -24.15
N PRO A 253 8.90 -2.01 -24.83
CA PRO A 253 8.88 -0.93 -25.82
C PRO A 253 9.20 0.44 -25.19
N GLU A 254 9.00 0.61 -23.88
CA GLU A 254 9.28 1.82 -23.11
C GLU A 254 10.61 1.75 -22.34
N ARG A 255 11.51 0.85 -22.74
CA ARG A 255 12.77 0.58 -22.03
C ARG A 255 13.60 1.84 -21.79
N GLU A 256 13.66 2.78 -22.75
CA GLU A 256 14.41 4.01 -22.57
C GLU A 256 13.86 4.88 -21.44
N ASN A 257 12.53 4.98 -21.33
CA ASN A 257 11.86 5.67 -20.22
C ASN A 257 12.08 4.92 -18.89
N ALA A 258 12.02 3.60 -18.92
CA ALA A 258 12.31 2.77 -17.75
C ALA A 258 13.74 2.94 -17.24
N VAL A 259 14.73 3.03 -18.12
CA VAL A 259 16.13 3.35 -17.76
C VAL A 259 16.27 4.74 -17.16
N LYS A 260 15.62 5.76 -17.74
CA LYS A 260 15.62 7.11 -17.18
C LYS A 260 15.01 7.15 -15.77
N ARG A 261 13.89 6.46 -15.56
CA ARG A 261 13.25 6.32 -14.24
C ARG A 261 14.17 5.65 -13.22
N HIS A 262 14.77 4.52 -13.59
CA HIS A 262 15.72 3.79 -12.75
C HIS A 262 16.88 4.69 -12.32
N ASN A 263 17.51 5.37 -13.27
CA ASN A 263 18.64 6.25 -12.99
C ASN A 263 18.22 7.42 -12.08
N LYS A 264 17.05 8.03 -12.31
CA LYS A 264 16.51 9.09 -11.48
C LYS A 264 16.27 8.62 -10.04
N LEU A 265 15.66 7.46 -9.87
CA LEU A 265 15.44 6.85 -8.55
C LEU A 265 16.76 6.55 -7.85
N LYS A 266 17.71 5.95 -8.56
CA LYS A 266 19.03 5.60 -8.00
C LYS A 266 19.80 6.84 -7.55
N SER A 267 19.83 7.90 -8.36
CA SER A 267 20.46 9.16 -7.98
C SER A 267 19.80 9.76 -6.73
N PHE A 268 18.47 9.83 -6.72
CA PHE A 268 17.71 10.33 -5.57
C PHE A 268 18.04 9.57 -4.28
N LEU A 269 18.08 8.23 -4.34
CA LEU A 269 18.39 7.42 -3.16
C LEU A 269 19.85 7.58 -2.71
N GLN A 270 20.79 7.72 -3.64
CA GLN A 270 22.19 8.02 -3.31
C GLN A 270 22.33 9.38 -2.59
N ASP A 271 21.59 10.41 -3.03
CA ASP A 271 21.58 11.73 -2.39
C ASP A 271 20.98 11.64 -0.95
N MET A 272 20.08 10.67 -0.72
CA MET A 272 19.52 10.39 0.62
C MET A 272 20.41 9.49 1.49
N GLY A 273 21.56 9.02 0.98
CA GLY A 273 22.48 8.16 1.73
C GLY A 273 22.05 6.70 1.81
N TRP A 274 21.24 6.25 0.85
CA TRP A 274 20.72 4.88 0.75
C TRP A 274 21.65 3.98 -0.05
#